data_7dc8a3d6d17cbcfc76ee4824633b70db
#
_entry.id   7dc8a3d6d17cbcfc76ee4824633b70db
#
_cell.length_a   1.000
_cell.length_b   1.000
_cell.length_c   1.000
_cell.angle_alpha   90.00
_cell.angle_beta   90.00
_cell.angle_gamma   90.00
#
_symmetry.space_group_name_H-M   'P 1'
#
loop_
_entity.id
_entity.type
_entity.pdbx_description
1 polymer ?
#
loop_
_entity_poly.entity_id
_entity_poly.type
_entity_poly.pdbx_seq_one_letter_code
_entity_poly.pdbx_strand_id
1 'polypeptide(L)'
;MEERTLFSDIDFSINLLSDHDDLSPFFCGCEELDFFFHKEVNLCVKYKYVSTYSVKNKENDILALFTLAHDSVVFQSLEDKNDFVEESCCIIDKEYIETFVRQSAFPAINIGHLAVRHDVQSRGIGTFVLNFVIGTFMEYKMSGCQFITVDSLNN
;
A
#
# COMPACT_ATOMS: atom_id res chain seq x y z
N MET A 1 13.12 2.70 30.42
CA MET A 1 12.57 2.04 29.21
C MET A 1 11.21 2.66 28.96
N GLU A 2 11.13 3.58 27.99
CA GLU A 2 9.84 4.11 27.60
C GLU A 2 9.03 2.97 26.96
N GLU A 3 7.90 2.66 27.57
CA GLU A 3 6.92 1.77 26.96
C GLU A 3 6.47 2.42 25.66
N ARG A 4 6.84 1.82 24.52
CA ARG A 4 6.30 2.19 23.23
C ARG A 4 4.82 1.83 23.22
N THR A 5 3.99 2.81 23.50
CA THR A 5 2.54 2.63 23.41
C THR A 5 2.20 2.36 21.96
N LEU A 6 1.78 1.14 21.66
CA LEU A 6 1.19 0.80 20.37
C LEU A 6 -0.15 1.52 20.28
N PHE A 7 -0.36 2.29 19.23
CA PHE A 7 -1.67 2.88 18.97
C PHE A 7 -2.69 1.76 18.69
N SER A 8 -3.89 1.91 19.23
CA SER A 8 -5.00 1.02 18.85
C SER A 8 -5.57 1.46 17.49
N ASP A 9 -6.13 0.51 16.75
CA ASP A 9 -6.75 0.78 15.44
C ASP A 9 -7.88 1.82 15.49
N ILE A 10 -8.45 2.02 16.67
CA ILE A 10 -9.52 3.00 16.95
C ILE A 10 -8.99 4.45 16.93
N ASP A 11 -7.68 4.63 17.10
CA ASP A 11 -7.07 5.97 17.18
C ASP A 11 -6.79 6.60 15.82
N PHE A 12 -7.03 5.86 14.72
CA PHE A 12 -6.73 6.30 13.36
C PHE A 12 -7.96 6.36 12.47
N SER A 13 -7.94 7.30 11.53
CA SER A 13 -8.85 7.33 10.40
C SER A 13 -8.06 7.35 9.08
N ILE A 14 -8.55 6.62 8.08
CA ILE A 14 -8.01 6.62 6.73
C ILE A 14 -9.03 7.26 5.80
N ASN A 15 -8.62 8.29 5.08
CA ASN A 15 -9.46 9.02 4.15
C ASN A 15 -8.70 9.37 2.87
N LEU A 16 -9.43 9.52 1.77
CA LEU A 16 -8.86 10.14 0.58
C LEU A 16 -8.30 11.52 0.91
N LEU A 17 -7.13 11.81 0.37
CA LEU A 17 -6.53 13.13 0.51
C LEU A 17 -7.46 14.19 -0.09
N SER A 18 -7.72 15.23 0.69
CA SER A 18 -8.57 16.37 0.31
C SER A 18 -7.71 17.53 -0.20
N ASP A 19 -8.28 18.36 -1.08
CA ASP A 19 -7.65 19.62 -1.51
C ASP A 19 -7.42 20.60 -0.35
N HIS A 20 -8.09 20.39 0.76
CA HIS A 20 -7.93 21.18 1.99
C HIS A 20 -6.82 20.67 2.91
N ASP A 21 -6.25 19.51 2.63
CA ASP A 21 -5.16 18.95 3.42
C ASP A 21 -3.85 19.67 3.10
N ASP A 22 -3.22 20.23 4.12
CA ASP A 22 -1.90 20.85 4.00
C ASP A 22 -0.81 19.83 4.30
N LEU A 23 -0.04 19.46 3.27
CA LEU A 23 1.07 18.52 3.39
C LEU A 23 2.41 19.18 3.73
N SER A 24 2.46 20.52 3.80
CA SER A 24 3.72 21.23 4.04
C SER A 24 4.42 20.86 5.36
N PRO A 25 3.72 20.54 6.45
CA PRO A 25 4.37 20.11 7.69
C PRO A 25 4.70 18.61 7.72
N PHE A 26 4.30 17.83 6.73
CA PHE A 26 4.53 16.39 6.71
C PHE A 26 5.93 16.06 6.22
N PHE A 27 6.72 15.31 7.01
CA PHE A 27 8.01 14.77 6.65
C PHE A 27 8.17 13.35 7.22
N CYS A 28 8.58 12.42 6.36
CA CYS A 28 8.89 11.05 6.79
C CYS A 28 10.39 10.82 7.04
N GLY A 29 11.25 11.73 6.57
CA GLY A 29 12.69 11.60 6.66
C GLY A 29 13.36 10.94 5.44
N CYS A 30 12.57 10.41 4.50
CA CYS A 30 13.04 9.94 3.21
C CYS A 30 12.87 11.05 2.17
N GLU A 31 13.97 11.55 1.64
CA GLU A 31 13.98 12.72 0.74
C GLU A 31 13.11 12.48 -0.51
N GLU A 32 13.18 11.31 -1.13
CA GLU A 32 12.40 10.98 -2.32
C GLU A 32 10.89 10.97 -2.05
N LEU A 33 10.48 10.37 -0.94
CA LEU A 33 9.06 10.35 -0.54
C LEU A 33 8.56 11.73 -0.15
N ASP A 34 9.34 12.48 0.60
CA ASP A 34 8.99 13.85 0.99
C ASP A 34 8.84 14.76 -0.25
N PHE A 35 9.76 14.64 -1.20
CA PHE A 35 9.67 15.36 -2.47
C PHE A 35 8.39 14.98 -3.24
N PHE A 36 8.09 13.69 -3.35
CA PHE A 36 6.89 13.22 -4.03
C PHE A 36 5.62 13.83 -3.42
N PHE A 37 5.46 13.73 -2.11
CA PHE A 37 4.24 14.24 -1.45
C PHE A 37 4.16 15.76 -1.41
N HIS A 38 5.28 16.48 -1.42
CA HIS A 38 5.28 17.93 -1.45
C HIS A 38 5.13 18.54 -2.84
N LYS A 39 5.64 17.86 -3.88
CA LYS A 39 5.79 18.44 -5.22
C LYS A 39 5.05 17.72 -6.33
N GLU A 40 4.85 16.40 -6.24
CA GLU A 40 4.38 15.60 -7.37
C GLU A 40 2.98 15.01 -7.17
N VAL A 41 2.57 14.73 -5.95
CA VAL A 41 1.34 13.96 -5.68
C VAL A 41 0.09 14.59 -6.29
N ASN A 42 -0.05 15.89 -6.26
CA ASN A 42 -1.24 16.57 -6.76
C ASN A 42 -1.42 16.37 -8.28
N LEU A 43 -0.32 16.40 -9.03
CA LEU A 43 -0.36 16.11 -10.48
C LEU A 43 -0.69 14.64 -10.73
N CYS A 44 -0.11 13.73 -9.96
CA CYS A 44 -0.37 12.30 -10.08
C CYS A 44 -1.85 11.96 -9.81
N VAL A 45 -2.46 12.60 -8.83
CA VAL A 45 -3.89 12.44 -8.53
C VAL A 45 -4.74 13.06 -9.63
N LYS A 46 -4.42 14.28 -10.08
CA LYS A 46 -5.14 15.01 -11.13
C LYS A 46 -5.21 14.21 -12.44
N TYR A 47 -4.10 13.60 -12.83
CA TYR A 47 -4.00 12.79 -14.05
C TYR A 47 -4.30 11.31 -13.84
N LYS A 48 -4.81 10.94 -12.65
CA LYS A 48 -5.27 9.58 -12.33
C LYS A 48 -4.19 8.50 -12.38
N TYR A 49 -2.94 8.86 -12.09
CA TYR A 49 -1.88 7.87 -11.90
C TYR A 49 -2.02 7.13 -10.58
N VAL A 50 -2.49 7.82 -9.54
CA VAL A 50 -2.68 7.25 -8.21
C VAL A 50 -3.91 7.86 -7.53
N SER A 51 -4.45 7.13 -6.57
CA SER A 51 -5.25 7.69 -5.48
C SER A 51 -4.37 7.84 -4.24
N THR A 52 -4.54 8.90 -3.49
CA THR A 52 -3.75 9.18 -2.30
C THR A 52 -4.64 9.22 -1.07
N TYR A 53 -4.15 8.60 0.00
CA TYR A 53 -4.85 8.50 1.28
C TYR A 53 -4.00 9.08 2.39
N SER A 54 -4.67 9.66 3.37
CA SER A 54 -4.05 10.10 4.62
C SER A 54 -4.53 9.25 5.79
N VAL A 55 -3.61 8.98 6.70
CA VAL A 55 -3.91 8.41 8.03
C VAL A 55 -3.82 9.54 9.05
N LYS A 56 -4.91 9.78 9.76
CA LYS A 56 -5.02 10.88 10.72
C LYS A 56 -5.32 10.36 12.13
N ASN A 57 -4.84 11.08 13.13
CA ASN A 57 -5.21 10.86 14.52
C ASN A 57 -6.52 11.60 14.87
N LYS A 58 -6.93 11.55 16.13
CA LYS A 58 -8.15 12.22 16.62
C LYS A 58 -8.05 13.74 16.55
N GLU A 59 -6.84 14.29 16.60
CA GLU A 59 -6.55 15.72 16.47
C GLU A 59 -6.48 16.19 15.01
N ASN A 60 -6.75 15.28 14.06
CA ASN A 60 -6.72 15.53 12.62
C ASN A 60 -5.32 15.79 12.05
N ASP A 61 -4.28 15.38 12.77
CA ASP A 61 -2.90 15.42 12.28
C ASP A 61 -2.64 14.27 11.30
N ILE A 62 -1.93 14.56 10.22
CA ILE A 62 -1.52 13.54 9.24
C ILE A 62 -0.32 12.77 9.80
N LEU A 63 -0.52 11.47 10.05
CA LEU A 63 0.51 10.57 10.57
C LEU A 63 1.19 9.76 9.48
N ALA A 64 0.48 9.50 8.39
CA ALA A 64 1.00 8.77 7.24
C ALA A 64 0.26 9.15 5.96
N LEU A 65 0.93 8.93 4.84
CA LEU A 65 0.39 9.09 3.50
C LEU A 65 0.73 7.85 2.69
N PHE A 66 -0.21 7.40 1.86
CA PHE A 66 0.06 6.30 0.94
C PHE A 66 -0.73 6.45 -0.36
N THR A 67 -0.22 5.83 -1.41
CA THR A 67 -0.85 5.85 -2.73
C THR A 67 -1.26 4.45 -3.16
N LEU A 68 -2.38 4.37 -3.86
CA LEU A 68 -2.84 3.14 -4.51
C LEU A 68 -2.98 3.36 -6.00
N ALA A 69 -2.59 2.36 -6.78
CA ALA A 69 -2.79 2.31 -8.22
C ALA A 69 -3.07 0.89 -8.68
N HIS A 70 -3.71 0.73 -9.81
CA HIS A 70 -3.82 -0.56 -10.48
C HIS A 70 -2.44 -1.01 -10.95
N ASP A 71 -2.18 -2.31 -10.86
CA ASP A 71 -0.94 -2.92 -11.28
C ASP A 71 -1.20 -4.25 -11.97
N SER A 72 -0.18 -4.79 -12.56
CA SER A 72 -0.20 -6.10 -13.18
C SER A 72 1.07 -6.86 -12.81
N VAL A 73 0.90 -8.04 -12.23
CA VAL A 73 2.02 -8.93 -11.94
C VAL A 73 2.22 -9.87 -13.14
N VAL A 74 3.42 -9.89 -13.68
CA VAL A 74 3.81 -10.73 -14.81
C VAL A 74 5.02 -11.58 -14.41
N PHE A 75 4.91 -12.88 -14.59
CA PHE A 75 6.04 -13.79 -14.38
C PHE A 75 6.83 -13.96 -15.67
N GLN A 76 8.16 -13.96 -15.55
CA GLN A 76 9.07 -14.01 -16.70
C GLN A 76 9.06 -15.37 -17.42
N SER A 77 8.75 -16.45 -16.68
CA SER A 77 8.78 -17.81 -17.20
C SER A 77 7.78 -18.73 -16.50
N LEU A 78 7.55 -19.90 -17.09
CA LEU A 78 6.77 -20.95 -16.42
C LEU A 78 7.47 -21.45 -15.14
N GLU A 79 8.79 -21.47 -15.14
CA GLU A 79 9.59 -21.85 -13.97
C GLU A 79 9.33 -20.89 -12.79
N ASP A 80 9.33 -19.58 -13.04
CA ASP A 80 9.03 -18.59 -12.02
C ASP A 80 7.60 -18.76 -11.45
N LYS A 81 6.63 -19.10 -12.28
CA LYS A 81 5.26 -19.40 -11.83
C LYS A 81 5.22 -20.63 -10.92
N ASN A 82 5.91 -21.68 -11.31
CA ASN A 82 5.98 -22.93 -10.54
C ASN A 82 6.69 -22.69 -9.19
N ASP A 83 7.78 -21.95 -9.20
CA ASP A 83 8.51 -21.57 -7.98
C ASP A 83 7.62 -20.77 -7.03
N PHE A 84 6.86 -19.81 -7.56
CA PHE A 84 5.91 -19.06 -6.75
C PHE A 84 4.84 -19.95 -6.12
N VAL A 85 4.28 -20.89 -6.86
CA VAL A 85 3.28 -21.84 -6.36
C VAL A 85 3.88 -22.74 -5.26
N GLU A 86 5.10 -23.23 -5.45
CA GLU A 86 5.79 -24.07 -4.48
C GLU A 86 6.14 -23.33 -3.20
N GLU A 87 6.55 -22.06 -3.31
CA GLU A 87 6.88 -21.21 -2.17
C GLU A 87 5.64 -20.69 -1.42
N SER A 88 4.47 -20.72 -2.07
CA SER A 88 3.22 -20.33 -1.44
C SER A 88 2.83 -21.36 -0.38
N CYS A 89 2.89 -20.97 0.89
CA CYS A 89 2.52 -21.84 2.02
C CYS A 89 1.02 -22.13 2.11
N CYS A 90 0.22 -21.74 1.12
CA CYS A 90 -1.21 -21.95 1.10
C CYS A 90 -1.54 -23.31 0.48
N ILE A 91 -2.55 -23.97 1.05
CA ILE A 91 -3.19 -25.11 0.38
C ILE A 91 -3.96 -24.55 -0.82
N ILE A 92 -3.29 -24.59 -1.97
CA ILE A 92 -3.88 -24.16 -3.24
C ILE A 92 -4.49 -25.40 -3.89
N ASP A 93 -5.77 -25.32 -4.24
CA ASP A 93 -6.38 -26.45 -4.92
C ASP A 93 -5.82 -26.60 -6.35
N LYS A 94 -5.91 -27.83 -6.88
CA LYS A 94 -5.32 -28.18 -8.19
C LYS A 94 -5.94 -27.36 -9.33
N GLU A 95 -7.22 -27.04 -9.26
CA GLU A 95 -7.91 -26.26 -10.27
C GLU A 95 -7.37 -24.83 -10.34
N TYR A 96 -7.10 -24.22 -9.20
CA TYR A 96 -6.47 -22.92 -9.12
C TYR A 96 -5.07 -22.92 -9.74
N ILE A 97 -4.26 -23.94 -9.43
CA ILE A 97 -2.89 -24.07 -9.97
C ILE A 97 -2.91 -24.15 -11.50
N GLU A 98 -3.79 -24.96 -12.07
CA GLU A 98 -3.94 -25.10 -13.52
C GLU A 98 -4.32 -23.77 -14.18
N THR A 99 -5.24 -23.04 -13.59
CA THR A 99 -5.66 -21.70 -14.05
C THR A 99 -4.51 -20.70 -13.92
N PHE A 100 -3.82 -20.71 -12.81
CA PHE A 100 -2.69 -19.82 -12.52
C PHE A 100 -1.58 -19.97 -13.56
N VAL A 101 -1.19 -21.20 -13.87
CA VAL A 101 -0.12 -21.49 -14.82
C VAL A 101 -0.46 -21.00 -16.25
N ARG A 102 -1.74 -20.98 -16.61
CA ARG A 102 -2.18 -20.51 -17.94
C ARG A 102 -2.29 -18.99 -18.04
N GLN A 103 -2.44 -18.31 -16.94
CA GLN A 103 -2.63 -16.85 -16.90
C GLN A 103 -1.29 -16.14 -17.11
N SER A 104 -1.23 -15.18 -18.04
CA SER A 104 0.00 -14.45 -18.36
C SER A 104 0.23 -13.22 -17.48
N ALA A 105 -0.84 -12.60 -17.03
CA ALA A 105 -0.80 -11.41 -16.20
C ALA A 105 -1.87 -11.48 -15.12
N PHE A 106 -1.59 -10.95 -13.96
CA PHE A 106 -2.44 -11.03 -12.79
C PHE A 106 -2.81 -9.63 -12.31
N PRO A 107 -4.11 -9.35 -12.12
CA PRO A 107 -4.54 -8.05 -11.61
C PRO A 107 -4.04 -7.84 -10.18
N ALA A 108 -3.53 -6.65 -9.92
CA ALA A 108 -2.97 -6.27 -8.63
C ALA A 108 -3.33 -4.84 -8.27
N ILE A 109 -3.20 -4.53 -6.99
CA ILE A 109 -3.17 -3.17 -6.45
C ILE A 109 -1.77 -2.91 -5.93
N ASN A 110 -1.19 -1.79 -6.33
CA ASN A 110 0.13 -1.36 -5.93
C ASN A 110 0.04 -0.27 -4.85
N ILE A 111 0.77 -0.49 -3.75
CA ILE A 111 1.09 0.57 -2.80
C ILE A 111 2.41 1.17 -3.27
N GLY A 112 2.35 2.22 -4.08
CA GLY A 112 3.54 2.81 -4.72
C GLY A 112 4.36 3.70 -3.80
N HIS A 113 3.70 4.35 -2.86
CA HIS A 113 4.32 5.25 -1.90
C HIS A 113 3.67 5.03 -0.54
N LEU A 114 4.46 4.80 0.47
CA LEU A 114 4.02 4.71 1.85
C LEU A 114 5.01 5.47 2.72
N ALA A 115 4.55 6.57 3.29
CA ALA A 115 5.35 7.43 4.15
C ALA A 115 4.70 7.57 5.52
N VAL A 116 5.44 7.29 6.56
CA VAL A 116 5.03 7.51 7.95
C VAL A 116 5.81 8.70 8.50
N ARG A 117 5.11 9.65 9.14
CA ARG A 117 5.73 10.83 9.74
C ARG A 117 6.88 10.43 10.66
N HIS A 118 8.02 11.10 10.54
CA HIS A 118 9.27 10.68 11.15
C HIS A 118 9.22 10.48 12.67
N ASP A 119 8.41 11.26 13.38
CA ASP A 119 8.29 11.21 14.85
C ASP A 119 7.36 10.09 15.37
N VAL A 120 6.61 9.43 14.47
CA VAL A 120 5.68 8.33 14.81
C VAL A 120 6.02 7.02 14.12
N GLN A 121 7.19 6.90 13.53
CA GLN A 121 7.67 5.66 12.92
C GLN A 121 7.87 4.56 13.96
N SER A 122 7.86 3.30 13.51
CA SER A 122 8.03 2.11 14.35
C SER A 122 6.96 1.91 15.43
N ARG A 123 5.77 2.47 15.23
CA ARG A 123 4.61 2.34 16.13
C ARG A 123 3.47 1.50 15.54
N GLY A 124 3.71 0.86 14.40
CA GLY A 124 2.74 -0.03 13.76
C GLY A 124 1.82 0.64 12.74
N ILE A 125 2.02 1.92 12.40
CA ILE A 125 1.16 2.65 11.44
C ILE A 125 1.28 2.05 10.03
N GLY A 126 2.49 1.71 9.59
CA GLY A 126 2.70 1.04 8.30
C GLY A 126 1.98 -0.31 8.22
N THR A 127 2.04 -1.10 9.27
CA THR A 127 1.30 -2.37 9.38
C THR A 127 -0.21 -2.15 9.38
N PHE A 128 -0.69 -1.11 10.04
CA PHE A 128 -2.09 -0.72 10.02
C PHE A 128 -2.57 -0.39 8.60
N VAL A 129 -1.80 0.39 7.84
CA VAL A 129 -2.10 0.71 6.44
C VAL A 129 -2.14 -0.55 5.59
N LEU A 130 -1.14 -1.43 5.73
CA LEU A 130 -1.06 -2.66 4.97
C LEU A 130 -2.27 -3.56 5.25
N ASN A 131 -2.64 -3.75 6.51
CA ASN A 131 -3.82 -4.53 6.89
C ASN A 131 -5.12 -3.91 6.37
N PHE A 132 -5.24 -2.59 6.36
CA PHE A 132 -6.38 -1.89 5.78
C PHE A 132 -6.50 -2.17 4.27
N VAL A 133 -5.41 -2.09 3.53
CA VAL A 133 -5.40 -2.34 2.08
C VAL A 133 -5.73 -3.80 1.79
N ILE A 134 -5.12 -4.75 2.51
CA ILE A 134 -5.39 -6.18 2.36
C ILE A 134 -6.88 -6.45 2.63
N GLY A 135 -7.41 -5.98 3.76
CA GLY A 135 -8.82 -6.19 4.12
C GLY A 135 -9.79 -5.59 3.11
N THR A 136 -9.49 -4.40 2.59
CA THR A 136 -10.31 -3.74 1.58
C THR A 136 -10.39 -4.56 0.29
N PHE A 137 -9.26 -5.02 -0.22
CA PHE A 137 -9.22 -5.73 -1.52
C PHE A 137 -9.55 -7.22 -1.42
N MET A 138 -9.51 -7.84 -0.26
CA MET A 138 -10.07 -9.18 -0.05
C MET A 138 -11.58 -9.21 -0.27
N GLU A 139 -12.29 -8.14 0.06
CA GLU A 139 -13.75 -8.03 -0.08
C GLU A 139 -14.17 -7.24 -1.32
N TYR A 140 -13.24 -6.68 -2.05
CA TYR A 140 -13.51 -5.88 -3.23
C TYR A 140 -14.05 -6.73 -4.38
N LYS A 141 -15.20 -6.35 -4.92
CA LYS A 141 -15.92 -7.13 -5.95
C LYS A 141 -16.14 -6.37 -7.26
N MET A 142 -15.75 -5.10 -7.31
CA MET A 142 -15.95 -4.28 -8.53
C MET A 142 -15.01 -4.68 -9.66
N SER A 143 -13.85 -5.22 -9.33
CA SER A 143 -12.84 -5.70 -10.28
C SER A 143 -12.00 -6.79 -9.64
N GLY A 144 -11.37 -7.65 -10.46
CA GLY A 144 -10.45 -8.66 -9.95
C GLY A 144 -9.20 -8.03 -9.36
N CYS A 145 -8.76 -8.56 -8.23
CA CYS A 145 -7.48 -8.22 -7.60
C CYS A 145 -6.91 -9.46 -6.93
N GLN A 146 -5.85 -10.02 -7.49
CA GLN A 146 -5.23 -11.24 -6.99
C GLN A 146 -4.03 -10.97 -6.09
N PHE A 147 -3.34 -9.84 -6.28
CA PHE A 147 -2.12 -9.49 -5.57
C PHE A 147 -2.16 -8.07 -5.04
N ILE A 148 -1.44 -7.85 -3.96
CA ILE A 148 -1.06 -6.53 -3.48
C ILE A 148 0.45 -6.44 -3.61
N THR A 149 0.91 -5.43 -4.33
CA THR A 149 2.33 -5.14 -4.51
C THR A 149 2.73 -3.90 -3.73
N VAL A 150 3.95 -3.88 -3.27
CA VAL A 150 4.51 -2.74 -2.52
C VAL A 150 5.85 -2.37 -3.15
N ASP A 151 5.99 -1.11 -3.53
CA ASP A 151 7.27 -0.60 -3.98
C ASP A 151 8.18 -0.37 -2.77
N SER A 152 9.34 -0.99 -2.78
CA SER A 152 10.37 -0.74 -1.78
C SER A 152 11.44 0.19 -2.36
N LEU A 153 11.79 1.22 -1.60
CA LEU A 153 12.98 2.00 -1.90
C LEU A 153 14.20 1.15 -1.55
N ASN A 154 14.99 0.83 -2.56
CA ASN A 154 16.28 0.18 -2.33
C ASN A 154 17.22 1.22 -1.71
N ASN A 155 17.58 1.00 -0.48
CA ASN A 155 18.65 1.74 0.18
C ASN A 155 20.02 1.23 -0.30
#